data_0a8050369426aa3126a062b9d6f56cc2
#
_entry.id   0a8050369426aa3126a062b9d6f56cc2
#
_cell.length_a   1.000
_cell.length_b   1.000
_cell.length_c   1.000
_cell.angle_alpha   90.00
_cell.angle_beta   90.00
_cell.angle_gamma   90.00
#
_symmetry.space_group_name_H-M   'P 1'
#
loop_
_entity.id
_entity.type
_entity.pdbx_description
1 polymer ?
#
loop_
_entity_poly.entity_id
_entity_poly.type
_entity_poly.pdbx_seq_one_letter_code
_entity_poly.pdbx_strand_id
1 'polypeptide(L)'
;MSAYFLKHHPSFNLGVMWEPTDEFSFGMVYQSAAKMRLKGKYNIDNSKAPRELINGLMSSPTGQILAAILGFPQSIPASESGLVSMDFEYPQHIQAGIKYKILPDLQVNFDVGWTDYRAWDKFKFEFDRSISALKIAKLLSPDITDNSLALPLKFDSPWNYGIGIEYSATDRLKLRAGYEPRTSAIPDDKRNTMVPINNAQLFGLGVGYRFDADTDLDLSIGYLRSKDSIPANTSSLSNQTGVNNILLNPYAGLNVKTETSITILGLSYRTKW
;
A
#
# COMPACT_ATOMS: atom_id res chain seq x y z
N MET A 1 16.74 -7.53 -2.03
CA MET A 1 15.88 -8.52 -1.34
C MET A 1 15.32 -9.47 -2.39
N SER A 2 15.65 -10.77 -2.33
CA SER A 2 15.08 -11.75 -3.27
C SER A 2 13.95 -12.48 -2.55
N ALA A 3 12.72 -12.32 -3.03
CA ALA A 3 11.56 -13.00 -2.48
C ALA A 3 11.27 -14.30 -3.27
N TYR A 4 10.97 -15.37 -2.55
CA TYR A 4 10.54 -16.64 -3.14
C TYR A 4 9.11 -16.95 -2.68
N PHE A 5 8.23 -17.27 -3.64
CA PHE A 5 6.86 -17.67 -3.36
C PHE A 5 6.80 -19.18 -3.12
N LEU A 6 6.29 -19.61 -1.96
CA LEU A 6 6.34 -21.04 -1.58
C LEU A 6 4.98 -21.70 -1.27
N LYS A 7 3.88 -20.96 -1.30
CA LYS A 7 2.55 -21.57 -1.19
C LYS A 7 1.57 -20.75 -2.01
N HIS A 8 1.01 -21.34 -3.05
CA HIS A 8 -0.04 -20.75 -3.84
C HIS A 8 -1.39 -21.11 -3.20
N HIS A 9 -2.17 -20.11 -2.80
CA HIS A 9 -3.57 -20.30 -2.55
C HIS A 9 -4.32 -19.90 -3.83
N PRO A 10 -5.25 -20.71 -4.32
CA PRO A 10 -5.98 -20.39 -5.53
C PRO A 10 -6.79 -19.11 -5.33
N SER A 11 -6.76 -18.25 -6.32
CA SER A 11 -7.68 -17.12 -6.46
C SER A 11 -8.42 -17.24 -7.78
N PHE A 12 -9.58 -16.63 -7.86
CA PHE A 12 -10.37 -16.63 -9.08
C PHE A 12 -10.94 -15.23 -9.33
N ASN A 13 -11.20 -14.97 -10.60
CA ASN A 13 -11.89 -13.78 -11.07
C ASN A 13 -13.18 -14.22 -11.75
N LEU A 14 -14.27 -13.52 -11.44
CA LEU A 14 -15.55 -13.66 -12.12
C LEU A 14 -15.92 -12.31 -12.73
N GLY A 15 -16.32 -12.31 -13.98
CA GLY A 15 -16.75 -11.08 -14.66
C GLY A 15 -18.04 -11.31 -15.44
N VAL A 16 -18.86 -10.29 -15.46
CA VAL A 16 -20.09 -10.22 -16.27
C VAL A 16 -20.03 -8.92 -17.06
N MET A 17 -20.34 -9.01 -18.35
CA MET A 17 -20.55 -7.88 -19.22
C MET A 17 -21.91 -8.04 -19.88
N TRP A 18 -22.69 -6.97 -19.89
CA TRP A 18 -24.04 -6.95 -20.45
C TRP A 18 -24.21 -5.69 -21.30
N GLU A 19 -24.52 -5.87 -22.55
CA GLU A 19 -24.68 -4.82 -23.56
C GLU A 19 -26.07 -4.97 -24.21
N PRO A 20 -27.13 -4.46 -23.54
CA PRO A 20 -28.49 -4.58 -24.05
C PRO A 20 -28.77 -3.72 -25.28
N THR A 21 -28.03 -2.64 -25.47
CA THR A 21 -28.11 -1.75 -26.63
C THR A 21 -26.68 -1.28 -27.02
N ASP A 22 -26.56 -0.66 -28.20
CA ASP A 22 -25.29 -0.07 -28.65
C ASP A 22 -24.88 1.16 -27.83
N GLU A 23 -25.83 1.76 -27.10
CA GLU A 23 -25.60 2.95 -26.28
C GLU A 23 -25.26 2.63 -24.84
N PHE A 24 -25.69 1.48 -24.33
CA PHE A 24 -25.56 1.13 -22.91
C PHE A 24 -24.78 -0.17 -22.72
N SER A 25 -23.78 -0.13 -21.85
CA SER A 25 -23.06 -1.32 -21.37
C SER A 25 -22.90 -1.27 -19.86
N PHE A 26 -23.00 -2.43 -19.24
CA PHE A 26 -22.71 -2.67 -17.83
C PHE A 26 -21.63 -3.74 -17.70
N GLY A 27 -20.66 -3.53 -16.80
CA GLY A 27 -19.67 -4.52 -16.45
C GLY A 27 -19.54 -4.65 -14.94
N MET A 28 -19.28 -5.86 -14.48
CA MET A 28 -18.95 -6.14 -13.09
C MET A 28 -17.88 -7.20 -13.01
N VAL A 29 -16.90 -7.03 -12.13
CA VAL A 29 -15.87 -8.01 -11.85
C VAL A 29 -15.75 -8.21 -10.34
N TYR A 30 -15.56 -9.47 -9.94
CA TYR A 30 -15.17 -9.86 -8.60
C TYR A 30 -13.86 -10.61 -8.67
N GLN A 31 -12.91 -10.21 -7.86
CA GLN A 31 -11.65 -10.91 -7.63
C GLN A 31 -11.61 -11.43 -6.20
N SER A 32 -11.39 -12.73 -6.03
CA SER A 32 -11.29 -13.33 -4.70
C SER A 32 -9.97 -12.92 -4.02
N ALA A 33 -9.97 -12.94 -2.70
CA ALA A 33 -8.74 -12.84 -1.92
C ALA A 33 -7.74 -13.94 -2.29
N ALA A 34 -6.44 -13.62 -2.14
CA ALA A 34 -5.36 -14.58 -2.33
C ALA A 34 -4.37 -14.49 -1.17
N LYS A 35 -4.22 -15.59 -0.43
CA LYS A 35 -3.24 -15.68 0.67
C LYS A 35 -1.93 -16.22 0.15
N MET A 36 -0.83 -15.64 0.62
CA MET A 36 0.50 -16.09 0.25
C MET A 36 1.46 -15.91 1.41
N ARG A 37 2.44 -16.80 1.53
CA ARG A 37 3.54 -16.67 2.46
C ARG A 37 4.76 -16.19 1.69
N LEU A 38 5.14 -14.93 1.92
CA LEU A 38 6.34 -14.34 1.36
C LEU A 38 7.54 -14.79 2.19
N LYS A 39 8.63 -15.14 1.53
CA LYS A 39 9.91 -15.51 2.16
C LYS A 39 11.03 -14.74 1.49
N GLY A 40 11.98 -14.31 2.27
CA GLY A 40 13.14 -13.57 1.77
C GLY A 40 14.34 -13.69 2.68
N LYS A 41 15.42 -13.05 2.25
CA LYS A 41 16.63 -12.89 3.07
C LYS A 41 16.65 -11.48 3.63
N TYR A 42 17.13 -11.32 4.85
CA TYR A 42 17.40 -10.02 5.43
C TYR A 42 18.90 -9.85 5.69
N ASN A 43 19.35 -8.61 5.68
CA ASN A 43 20.60 -8.16 6.21
C ASN A 43 20.36 -6.86 6.99
N ILE A 44 20.80 -6.83 8.24
CA ILE A 44 20.66 -5.69 9.15
C ILE A 44 22.04 -5.23 9.53
N ASP A 45 22.39 -4.01 9.15
CA ASP A 45 23.61 -3.36 9.60
C ASP A 45 23.31 -2.56 10.88
N ASN A 46 23.83 -3.04 11.99
CA ASN A 46 23.62 -2.43 13.29
C ASN A 46 24.49 -1.17 13.45
N SER A 47 23.82 -0.04 13.70
CA SER A 47 24.52 1.24 13.94
C SER A 47 25.42 1.18 15.18
N LYS A 48 26.31 2.15 15.32
CA LYS A 48 27.25 2.20 16.45
C LYS A 48 26.53 2.40 17.79
N ALA A 49 25.51 3.28 17.84
CA ALA A 49 24.87 3.69 19.09
C ALA A 49 24.29 2.53 19.92
N PRO A 50 23.43 1.61 19.41
CA PRO A 50 22.96 0.48 20.20
C PRO A 50 24.10 -0.49 20.60
N ARG A 51 25.16 -0.62 19.78
CA ARG A 51 26.31 -1.45 20.10
C ARG A 51 27.13 -0.87 21.26
N GLU A 52 27.39 0.44 21.27
CA GLU A 52 28.08 1.15 22.33
C GLU A 52 27.27 1.14 23.62
N LEU A 53 25.93 1.29 23.54
CA LEU A 53 25.05 1.19 24.69
C LEU A 53 25.19 -0.18 25.37
N ILE A 54 25.09 -1.27 24.61
CA ILE A 54 25.22 -2.63 25.17
C ILE A 54 26.62 -2.89 25.70
N ASN A 55 27.69 -2.47 24.99
CA ASN A 55 29.06 -2.61 25.46
C ASN A 55 29.27 -1.84 26.79
N GLY A 56 28.74 -0.62 26.88
CA GLY A 56 28.81 0.17 28.12
C GLY A 56 28.04 -0.52 29.28
N LEU A 57 26.89 -1.07 29.01
CA LEU A 57 26.10 -1.79 30.01
C LEU A 57 26.84 -3.05 30.49
N MET A 58 27.46 -3.80 29.58
CA MET A 58 28.19 -5.02 29.86
C MET A 58 29.57 -4.78 30.55
N SER A 59 30.03 -3.56 30.58
CA SER A 59 31.34 -3.21 31.22
C SER A 59 31.30 -3.24 32.76
N SER A 60 30.12 -3.33 33.39
CA SER A 60 29.99 -3.36 34.85
C SER A 60 29.15 -4.55 35.33
N PRO A 61 29.43 -5.12 36.53
CA PRO A 61 28.63 -6.21 37.09
C PRO A 61 27.15 -5.85 37.27
N THR A 62 26.86 -4.65 37.71
CA THR A 62 25.46 -4.15 37.87
C THR A 62 24.77 -4.06 36.51
N GLY A 63 25.47 -3.58 35.48
CA GLY A 63 24.95 -3.50 34.11
C GLY A 63 24.66 -4.89 33.52
N GLN A 64 25.52 -5.88 33.78
CA GLN A 64 25.29 -7.27 33.34
C GLN A 64 24.02 -7.87 33.99
N ILE A 65 23.83 -7.63 35.28
CA ILE A 65 22.62 -8.09 36.00
C ILE A 65 21.37 -7.41 35.40
N LEU A 66 21.41 -6.11 35.19
CA LEU A 66 20.30 -5.36 34.60
C LEU A 66 19.97 -5.86 33.18
N ALA A 67 20.99 -6.07 32.36
CA ALA A 67 20.82 -6.60 31.03
C ALA A 67 20.21 -8.00 31.02
N ALA A 68 20.61 -8.86 31.94
CA ALA A 68 20.01 -10.19 32.11
C ALA A 68 18.53 -10.12 32.50
N ILE A 69 18.16 -9.24 33.45
CA ILE A 69 16.77 -9.02 33.87
C ILE A 69 15.90 -8.51 32.69
N LEU A 70 16.42 -7.59 31.90
CA LEU A 70 15.72 -7.01 30.74
C LEU A 70 15.75 -7.90 29.49
N GLY A 71 16.50 -9.00 29.52
CA GLY A 71 16.67 -9.91 28.38
C GLY A 71 17.45 -9.29 27.23
N PHE A 72 18.36 -8.35 27.51
CA PHE A 72 19.22 -7.74 26.50
C PHE A 72 20.29 -8.72 25.98
N PRO A 73 20.73 -8.55 24.73
CA PRO A 73 21.85 -9.35 24.22
C PRO A 73 23.14 -8.97 24.94
N GLN A 74 24.07 -9.91 25.11
CA GLN A 74 25.39 -9.64 25.68
C GLN A 74 26.28 -8.81 24.75
N SER A 75 26.03 -8.87 23.45
CA SER A 75 26.70 -8.06 22.43
C SER A 75 25.77 -7.89 21.23
N ILE A 76 25.99 -6.83 20.45
CA ILE A 76 25.32 -6.61 19.18
C ILE A 76 26.38 -6.71 18.06
N PRO A 77 26.28 -7.68 17.14
CA PRO A 77 27.21 -7.79 16.02
C PRO A 77 27.06 -6.58 15.07
N ALA A 78 28.09 -6.34 14.25
CA ALA A 78 28.04 -5.24 13.28
C ALA A 78 26.97 -5.44 12.22
N SER A 79 26.74 -6.69 11.82
CA SER A 79 25.64 -7.05 10.92
C SER A 79 25.03 -8.40 11.31
N GLU A 80 23.75 -8.57 11.00
CA GLU A 80 22.98 -9.80 11.18
C GLU A 80 22.24 -10.13 9.89
N SER A 81 22.22 -11.40 9.51
CA SER A 81 21.53 -11.85 8.32
C SER A 81 20.83 -13.19 8.54
N GLY A 82 19.85 -13.49 7.76
CA GLY A 82 19.08 -14.73 7.84
C GLY A 82 17.88 -14.73 6.92
N LEU A 83 16.85 -15.50 7.31
CA LEU A 83 15.60 -15.61 6.58
C LEU A 83 14.48 -14.84 7.30
N VAL A 84 13.62 -14.22 6.51
CA VAL A 84 12.41 -13.54 6.99
C VAL A 84 11.21 -14.07 6.21
N SER A 85 10.08 -14.19 6.90
CA SER A 85 8.80 -14.52 6.26
C SER A 85 7.70 -13.58 6.73
N MET A 86 6.68 -13.44 5.88
CA MET A 86 5.47 -12.67 6.17
C MET A 86 4.28 -13.34 5.50
N ASP A 87 3.19 -13.53 6.24
CA ASP A 87 1.92 -13.90 5.64
C ASP A 87 1.26 -12.65 5.08
N PHE A 88 0.91 -12.70 3.80
CA PHE A 88 0.32 -11.60 3.05
C PHE A 88 -0.99 -12.07 2.43
N GLU A 89 -2.03 -11.26 2.55
CA GLU A 89 -3.29 -11.48 1.87
C GLU A 89 -3.52 -10.38 0.83
N TYR A 90 -3.60 -10.77 -0.44
CA TYR A 90 -4.11 -9.88 -1.47
C TYR A 90 -5.62 -9.73 -1.25
N PRO A 91 -6.14 -8.52 -1.03
CA PRO A 91 -7.53 -8.33 -0.65
C PRO A 91 -8.47 -8.68 -1.80
N GLN A 92 -9.67 -9.16 -1.46
CA GLN A 92 -10.74 -9.29 -2.44
C GLN A 92 -11.17 -7.92 -2.97
N HIS A 93 -11.66 -7.91 -4.20
CA HIS A 93 -12.04 -6.69 -4.90
C HIS A 93 -13.32 -6.89 -5.69
N ILE A 94 -14.21 -5.90 -5.65
CA ILE A 94 -15.41 -5.82 -6.49
C ILE A 94 -15.34 -4.49 -7.23
N GLN A 95 -15.59 -4.53 -8.52
CA GLN A 95 -15.72 -3.33 -9.34
C GLN A 95 -16.90 -3.50 -10.29
N ALA A 96 -17.70 -2.44 -10.44
CA ALA A 96 -18.77 -2.37 -11.41
C ALA A 96 -18.71 -1.03 -12.14
N GLY A 97 -19.12 -1.03 -13.41
CA GLY A 97 -19.12 0.18 -14.20
C GLY A 97 -20.23 0.16 -15.23
N ILE A 98 -20.65 1.34 -15.61
CA ILE A 98 -21.56 1.59 -16.70
C ILE A 98 -20.93 2.50 -17.75
N LYS A 99 -21.27 2.25 -18.98
CA LYS A 99 -20.96 3.07 -20.13
C LYS A 99 -22.26 3.47 -20.80
N TYR A 100 -22.42 4.76 -21.07
CA TYR A 100 -23.61 5.28 -21.75
C TYR A 100 -23.24 6.32 -22.81
N LYS A 101 -23.66 6.07 -24.04
CA LYS A 101 -23.56 7.05 -25.14
C LYS A 101 -24.70 8.03 -25.04
N ILE A 102 -24.41 9.23 -24.56
CA ILE A 102 -25.39 10.33 -24.43
C ILE A 102 -25.70 10.93 -25.81
N LEU A 103 -24.67 11.01 -26.67
CA LEU A 103 -24.76 11.45 -28.05
C LEU A 103 -23.97 10.45 -28.93
N PRO A 104 -24.16 10.46 -30.25
CA PRO A 104 -23.42 9.56 -31.15
C PRO A 104 -21.90 9.64 -31.01
N ASP A 105 -21.39 10.82 -30.65
CA ASP A 105 -19.98 11.14 -30.49
C ASP A 105 -19.53 11.32 -29.03
N LEU A 106 -20.46 11.29 -28.05
CA LEU A 106 -20.18 11.51 -26.64
C LEU A 106 -20.63 10.34 -25.76
N GLN A 107 -19.67 9.73 -25.05
CA GLN A 107 -19.89 8.66 -24.10
C GLN A 107 -19.47 9.10 -22.69
N VAL A 108 -20.27 8.70 -21.69
CA VAL A 108 -19.92 8.85 -20.26
C VAL A 108 -19.76 7.47 -19.66
N ASN A 109 -18.75 7.35 -18.78
CA ASN A 109 -18.47 6.15 -18.00
C ASN A 109 -18.58 6.50 -16.52
N PHE A 110 -19.13 5.59 -15.74
CA PHE A 110 -19.15 5.69 -14.28
C PHE A 110 -18.73 4.34 -13.70
N ASP A 111 -17.80 4.38 -12.76
CA ASP A 111 -17.23 3.21 -12.11
C ASP A 111 -17.36 3.33 -10.59
N VAL A 112 -17.62 2.20 -9.93
CA VAL A 112 -17.58 2.06 -8.48
C VAL A 112 -16.79 0.82 -8.14
N GLY A 113 -15.91 0.92 -7.14
CA GLY A 113 -15.08 -0.17 -6.70
C GLY A 113 -14.96 -0.25 -5.19
N TRP A 114 -14.80 -1.47 -4.69
CA TRP A 114 -14.56 -1.76 -3.28
C TRP A 114 -13.46 -2.80 -3.15
N THR A 115 -12.51 -2.54 -2.25
CA THR A 115 -11.41 -3.45 -1.94
C THR A 115 -11.39 -3.70 -0.45
N ASP A 116 -11.32 -4.97 -0.03
CA ASP A 116 -11.32 -5.34 1.39
C ASP A 116 -9.95 -5.15 2.03
N TYR A 117 -9.52 -3.89 2.18
CA TYR A 117 -8.24 -3.56 2.82
C TYR A 117 -8.16 -3.93 4.29
N ARG A 118 -9.26 -4.31 4.96
CA ARG A 118 -9.24 -4.86 6.33
C ARG A 118 -8.44 -6.16 6.41
N ALA A 119 -8.19 -6.85 5.28
CA ALA A 119 -7.22 -7.94 5.19
C ALA A 119 -5.81 -7.49 5.64
N TRP A 120 -5.50 -6.19 5.58
CA TRP A 120 -4.23 -5.59 6.02
C TRP A 120 -4.37 -4.98 7.43
N ASP A 121 -4.82 -5.81 8.39
CA ASP A 121 -4.89 -5.42 9.80
C ASP A 121 -3.49 -5.15 10.36
N LYS A 122 -2.51 -5.99 10.01
CA LYS A 122 -1.09 -5.84 10.36
C LYS A 122 -0.19 -6.59 9.38
N PHE A 123 1.02 -6.08 9.20
CA PHE A 123 2.09 -6.83 8.56
C PHE A 123 3.05 -7.35 9.62
N LYS A 124 3.14 -8.69 9.76
CA LYS A 124 4.04 -9.35 10.72
C LYS A 124 5.20 -9.99 9.98
N PHE A 125 6.40 -9.49 10.27
CA PHE A 125 7.66 -10.07 9.80
C PHE A 125 8.16 -11.07 10.86
N GLU A 126 8.42 -12.31 10.45
CA GLU A 126 8.94 -13.38 11.29
C GLU A 126 10.33 -13.75 10.82
N PHE A 127 11.31 -13.63 11.70
CA PHE A 127 12.71 -13.94 11.43
C PHE A 127 13.02 -15.36 11.89
N ASP A 128 13.92 -16.05 11.18
CA ASP A 128 14.35 -17.43 11.48
C ASP A 128 15.14 -17.55 12.80
N ARG A 129 15.60 -16.42 13.35
CA ARG A 129 16.33 -16.33 14.61
C ARG A 129 16.05 -15.00 15.33
N SER A 130 16.46 -14.92 16.58
CA SER A 130 16.41 -13.68 17.35
C SER A 130 17.30 -12.62 16.73
N ILE A 131 16.83 -11.39 16.69
CA ILE A 131 17.54 -10.20 16.21
C ILE A 131 17.97 -9.36 17.41
N SER A 132 19.23 -9.00 17.51
CA SER A 132 19.77 -8.26 18.65
C SER A 132 19.07 -6.92 18.88
N ALA A 133 18.76 -6.18 17.82
CA ALA A 133 18.00 -4.92 17.91
C ALA A 133 16.58 -5.13 18.42
N LEU A 134 15.91 -6.22 18.02
CA LEU A 134 14.54 -6.52 18.47
C LEU A 134 14.47 -6.90 19.95
N LYS A 135 15.52 -7.54 20.51
CA LYS A 135 15.60 -7.81 21.95
C LYS A 135 15.57 -6.54 22.81
N ILE A 136 16.07 -5.43 22.27
CA ILE A 136 15.99 -4.12 22.92
C ILE A 136 14.63 -3.46 22.62
N ALA A 137 14.26 -3.46 21.35
CA ALA A 137 13.06 -2.77 20.85
C ALA A 137 11.74 -3.31 21.43
N LYS A 138 11.70 -4.60 21.84
CA LYS A 138 10.49 -5.20 22.49
C LYS A 138 10.08 -4.53 23.81
N LEU A 139 10.99 -3.81 24.46
CA LEU A 139 10.69 -3.02 25.65
C LEU A 139 9.93 -1.72 25.31
N LEU A 140 10.00 -1.28 24.06
CA LEU A 140 9.40 -0.04 23.56
C LEU A 140 8.12 -0.27 22.77
N SER A 141 7.78 -1.53 22.48
CA SER A 141 6.61 -1.87 21.67
C SER A 141 6.11 -3.28 21.95
N PRO A 142 4.81 -3.47 22.23
CA PRO A 142 4.21 -4.79 22.39
C PRO A 142 4.13 -5.57 21.07
N ASP A 143 4.29 -4.90 19.94
CA ASP A 143 4.24 -5.49 18.60
C ASP A 143 5.58 -6.12 18.17
N ILE A 144 6.56 -6.15 19.09
CA ILE A 144 7.90 -6.66 18.83
C ILE A 144 8.21 -7.82 19.79
N THR A 145 8.75 -8.89 19.24
CA THR A 145 9.36 -9.99 20.00
C THR A 145 10.83 -10.14 19.64
N ASP A 146 11.55 -11.08 20.23
CA ASP A 146 12.95 -11.32 19.90
C ASP A 146 13.20 -11.66 18.43
N ASN A 147 12.19 -12.22 17.76
CA ASN A 147 12.28 -12.68 16.37
C ASN A 147 11.11 -12.26 15.47
N SER A 148 10.30 -11.30 15.89
CA SER A 148 9.24 -10.77 15.05
C SER A 148 8.98 -9.29 15.27
N LEU A 149 8.53 -8.64 14.21
CA LEU A 149 8.08 -7.25 14.19
C LEU A 149 6.72 -7.20 13.51
N ALA A 150 5.71 -6.72 14.21
CA ALA A 150 4.40 -6.43 13.63
C ALA A 150 4.22 -4.92 13.42
N LEU A 151 3.74 -4.57 12.25
CA LEU A 151 3.32 -3.21 11.90
C LEU A 151 1.80 -3.18 11.84
N PRO A 152 1.11 -2.66 12.87
CA PRO A 152 -0.34 -2.56 12.86
C PRO A 152 -0.76 -1.51 11.82
N LEU A 153 -1.65 -1.86 10.90
CA LEU A 153 -2.13 -0.97 9.85
C LEU A 153 -3.58 -0.54 10.10
N LYS A 154 -4.43 -1.50 10.48
CA LYS A 154 -5.84 -1.28 10.83
C LYS A 154 -6.62 -0.57 9.72
N PHE A 155 -6.40 -1.00 8.47
CA PHE A 155 -7.03 -0.37 7.32
C PHE A 155 -8.55 -0.62 7.29
N ASP A 156 -9.27 0.38 6.80
CA ASP A 156 -10.69 0.31 6.44
C ASP A 156 -10.85 -0.08 4.97
N SER A 157 -12.08 -0.41 4.57
CA SER A 157 -12.40 -0.82 3.20
C SER A 157 -13.42 0.15 2.58
N PRO A 158 -12.98 1.36 2.16
CA PRO A 158 -13.87 2.35 1.56
C PRO A 158 -14.29 1.94 0.15
N TRP A 159 -15.43 2.48 -0.28
CA TRP A 159 -15.83 2.50 -1.67
C TRP A 159 -15.16 3.65 -2.39
N ASN A 160 -14.76 3.43 -3.63
CA ASN A 160 -14.24 4.44 -4.54
C ASN A 160 -15.13 4.48 -5.78
N TYR A 161 -15.19 5.62 -6.42
CA TYR A 161 -15.98 5.83 -7.64
C TYR A 161 -15.25 6.77 -8.58
N GLY A 162 -15.52 6.62 -9.86
CA GLY A 162 -14.91 7.42 -10.91
C GLY A 162 -15.91 7.80 -11.98
N ILE A 163 -15.65 8.89 -12.65
CA ILE A 163 -16.38 9.34 -13.82
C ILE A 163 -15.42 9.63 -14.96
N GLY A 164 -15.77 9.23 -16.16
CA GLY A 164 -15.00 9.48 -17.38
C GLY A 164 -15.89 9.89 -18.53
N ILE A 165 -15.31 10.61 -19.45
CA ILE A 165 -15.92 10.96 -20.73
C ILE A 165 -15.01 10.55 -21.89
N GLU A 166 -15.61 10.09 -22.98
CA GLU A 166 -14.95 9.87 -24.25
C GLU A 166 -15.71 10.64 -25.32
N TYR A 167 -15.00 11.50 -26.03
CA TYR A 167 -15.54 12.29 -27.16
C TYR A 167 -14.85 11.86 -28.46
N SER A 168 -15.64 11.39 -29.43
CA SER A 168 -15.19 11.06 -30.76
C SER A 168 -15.14 12.36 -31.61
N ALA A 169 -13.99 13.06 -31.55
CA ALA A 169 -13.81 14.32 -32.27
C ALA A 169 -13.86 14.14 -33.79
N THR A 170 -13.50 12.96 -34.27
CA THR A 170 -13.66 12.49 -35.67
C THR A 170 -13.81 10.97 -35.66
N ASP A 171 -14.05 10.36 -36.83
CA ASP A 171 -14.11 8.89 -36.97
C ASP A 171 -12.78 8.21 -36.60
N ARG A 172 -11.70 8.95 -36.47
CA ARG A 172 -10.35 8.46 -36.15
C ARG A 172 -9.79 8.96 -34.83
N LEU A 173 -10.29 10.10 -34.31
CA LEU A 173 -9.72 10.76 -33.15
C LEU A 173 -10.70 10.71 -31.97
N LYS A 174 -10.26 10.13 -30.86
CA LYS A 174 -10.98 10.09 -29.58
C LYS A 174 -10.22 10.86 -28.51
N LEU A 175 -10.94 11.68 -27.77
CA LEU A 175 -10.43 12.42 -26.61
C LEU A 175 -11.10 11.86 -25.37
N ARG A 176 -10.31 11.70 -24.29
CA ARG A 176 -10.81 11.13 -23.02
C ARG A 176 -10.39 12.00 -21.86
N ALA A 177 -11.28 12.14 -20.90
CA ALA A 177 -10.95 12.74 -19.60
C ALA A 177 -11.63 11.94 -18.51
N GLY A 178 -11.01 11.86 -17.32
CA GLY A 178 -11.55 11.13 -16.18
C GLY A 178 -11.13 11.75 -14.86
N TYR A 179 -11.96 11.53 -13.85
CA TYR A 179 -11.73 11.95 -12.49
C TYR A 179 -12.18 10.87 -11.51
N GLU A 180 -11.32 10.55 -10.53
CA GLU A 180 -11.59 9.59 -9.47
C GLU A 180 -11.13 10.17 -8.12
N PRO A 181 -12.06 10.59 -7.24
CA PRO A 181 -11.74 10.83 -5.85
C PRO A 181 -11.54 9.49 -5.14
N ARG A 182 -10.39 9.33 -4.50
CA ARG A 182 -10.00 8.12 -3.77
C ARG A 182 -10.05 8.37 -2.29
N THR A 183 -10.95 7.68 -1.60
CA THR A 183 -11.03 7.68 -0.14
C THR A 183 -9.90 6.82 0.42
N SER A 184 -9.19 7.34 1.42
CA SER A 184 -8.13 6.58 2.10
C SER A 184 -8.70 5.33 2.80
N ALA A 185 -7.97 4.23 2.69
CA ALA A 185 -8.20 3.07 3.53
C ALA A 185 -7.56 3.20 4.93
N ILE A 186 -6.78 4.26 5.18
CA ILE A 186 -6.09 4.47 6.45
C ILE A 186 -6.97 5.35 7.34
N PRO A 187 -7.44 4.85 8.51
CA PRO A 187 -8.17 5.66 9.47
C PRO A 187 -7.38 6.88 9.93
N ASP A 188 -8.05 7.97 10.27
CA ASP A 188 -7.42 9.24 10.64
C ASP A 188 -6.46 9.11 11.82
N ASP A 189 -6.82 8.28 12.82
CA ASP A 189 -6.00 8.00 14.01
C ASP A 189 -4.87 6.99 13.77
N LYS A 190 -4.74 6.47 12.54
CA LYS A 190 -3.69 5.54 12.09
C LYS A 190 -2.82 6.09 10.97
N ARG A 191 -3.03 7.34 10.57
CA ARG A 191 -2.23 7.98 9.53
C ARG A 191 -0.75 7.97 9.89
N ASN A 192 0.10 7.63 8.94
CA ASN A 192 1.53 7.51 9.15
C ASN A 192 2.32 7.95 7.92
N THR A 193 3.61 8.18 8.13
CA THR A 193 4.53 8.59 7.05
C THR A 193 5.14 7.42 6.29
N MET A 194 4.99 6.19 6.77
CA MET A 194 5.49 4.98 6.11
C MET A 194 4.61 4.59 4.91
N VAL A 195 3.29 4.83 5.03
CA VAL A 195 2.31 4.62 3.97
C VAL A 195 1.52 5.92 3.79
N PRO A 196 2.08 6.95 3.14
CA PRO A 196 1.49 8.27 3.05
C PRO A 196 0.42 8.35 1.94
N ILE A 197 -0.50 7.38 1.92
CA ILE A 197 -1.61 7.32 0.95
C ILE A 197 -2.89 7.69 1.70
N ASN A 198 -3.18 8.97 1.71
CA ASN A 198 -4.40 9.52 2.28
C ASN A 198 -5.45 9.73 1.18
N ASN A 199 -6.52 10.47 1.47
CA ASN A 199 -7.47 10.85 0.44
C ASN A 199 -6.74 11.47 -0.74
N ALA A 200 -7.05 11.00 -1.94
CA ALA A 200 -6.37 11.39 -3.15
C ALA A 200 -7.36 11.77 -4.26
N GLN A 201 -6.87 12.47 -5.25
CA GLN A 201 -7.60 12.82 -6.46
C GLN A 201 -6.79 12.32 -7.65
N LEU A 202 -7.39 11.50 -8.49
CA LEU A 202 -6.79 11.03 -9.73
C LEU A 202 -7.51 11.71 -10.91
N PHE A 203 -6.73 12.39 -11.73
CA PHE A 203 -7.14 12.99 -12.99
C PHE A 203 -6.52 12.19 -14.13
N GLY A 204 -7.27 11.94 -15.18
CA GLY A 204 -6.81 11.24 -16.38
C GLY A 204 -7.16 12.00 -17.64
N LEU A 205 -6.24 12.05 -18.60
CA LEU A 205 -6.46 12.50 -19.95
C LEU A 205 -5.96 11.44 -20.91
N GLY A 206 -6.63 11.30 -22.06
CA GLY A 206 -6.25 10.32 -23.08
C GLY A 206 -6.59 10.79 -24.48
N VAL A 207 -5.79 10.31 -25.42
CA VAL A 207 -6.00 10.50 -26.86
C VAL A 207 -5.88 9.14 -27.53
N GLY A 208 -6.91 8.74 -28.29
CA GLY A 208 -6.90 7.56 -29.14
C GLY A 208 -6.93 7.96 -30.60
N TYR A 209 -6.06 7.34 -31.41
CA TYR A 209 -6.04 7.58 -32.84
C TYR A 209 -6.09 6.26 -33.62
N ARG A 210 -7.05 6.16 -34.53
CA ARG A 210 -7.23 5.05 -35.44
C ARG A 210 -6.54 5.34 -36.77
N PHE A 211 -5.49 4.61 -37.10
CA PHE A 211 -4.79 4.73 -38.38
C PHE A 211 -5.62 4.13 -39.53
N ASP A 212 -6.16 2.94 -39.32
CA ASP A 212 -6.98 2.17 -40.25
C ASP A 212 -7.98 1.27 -39.49
N ALA A 213 -8.64 0.33 -40.17
CA ALA A 213 -9.66 -0.55 -39.57
C ALA A 213 -9.07 -1.49 -38.51
N ASP A 214 -7.78 -1.78 -38.57
CA ASP A 214 -7.11 -2.81 -37.78
C ASP A 214 -6.08 -2.24 -36.78
N THR A 215 -5.74 -0.94 -36.90
CA THR A 215 -4.64 -0.34 -36.15
C THR A 215 -5.08 0.87 -35.34
N ASP A 216 -4.93 0.78 -34.02
CA ASP A 216 -5.22 1.86 -33.07
C ASP A 216 -3.99 2.17 -32.19
N LEU A 217 -3.82 3.45 -31.87
CA LEU A 217 -2.83 3.95 -30.90
C LEU A 217 -3.56 4.75 -29.81
N ASP A 218 -3.32 4.41 -28.54
CA ASP A 218 -3.82 5.16 -27.41
C ASP A 218 -2.67 5.71 -26.57
N LEU A 219 -2.74 6.99 -26.24
CA LEU A 219 -1.86 7.67 -25.30
C LEU A 219 -2.66 8.15 -24.10
N SER A 220 -2.11 8.05 -22.92
CA SER A 220 -2.75 8.55 -21.70
C SER A 220 -1.76 9.14 -20.72
N ILE A 221 -2.23 10.12 -19.95
CA ILE A 221 -1.56 10.67 -18.80
C ILE A 221 -2.53 10.66 -17.62
N GLY A 222 -2.06 10.12 -16.49
CA GLY A 222 -2.74 10.17 -15.21
C GLY A 222 -1.95 11.02 -14.23
N TYR A 223 -2.63 11.81 -13.42
CA TYR A 223 -2.04 12.58 -12.33
C TYR A 223 -2.81 12.33 -11.04
N LEU A 224 -2.15 11.68 -10.09
CA LEU A 224 -2.68 11.47 -8.74
C LEU A 224 -2.04 12.46 -7.79
N ARG A 225 -2.86 13.09 -6.96
CA ARG A 225 -2.42 14.00 -5.91
C ARG A 225 -3.11 13.66 -4.60
N SER A 226 -2.31 13.57 -3.54
CA SER A 226 -2.77 13.44 -2.15
C SER A 226 -2.06 14.47 -1.29
N LYS A 227 -2.80 15.19 -0.46
CA LYS A 227 -2.25 16.09 0.56
C LYS A 227 -2.96 15.81 1.87
N ASP A 228 -2.19 15.70 2.92
CA ASP A 228 -2.73 15.45 4.24
C ASP A 228 -1.99 16.22 5.34
N SER A 229 -2.67 16.41 6.44
CA SER A 229 -2.14 17.01 7.65
C SER A 229 -2.55 16.16 8.85
N ILE A 230 -1.57 15.65 9.58
CA ILE A 230 -1.76 14.90 10.82
C ILE A 230 -1.49 15.86 11.96
N PRO A 231 -2.52 16.45 12.61
CA PRO A 231 -2.34 17.34 13.75
C PRO A 231 -1.59 16.62 14.88
N ALA A 232 -0.88 17.39 15.71
CA ALA A 232 -0.15 16.86 16.85
C ALA A 232 -1.04 15.96 17.72
N ASN A 233 -0.52 14.83 18.16
CA ASN A 233 -1.18 13.87 19.05
C ASN A 233 -2.44 13.18 18.49
N THR A 234 -2.68 13.20 17.17
CA THR A 234 -3.89 12.58 16.60
C THR A 234 -3.67 11.18 16.07
N SER A 235 -2.44 10.80 15.69
CA SER A 235 -2.16 9.47 15.15
C SER A 235 -1.32 8.60 16.08
N SER A 236 -1.85 7.43 16.41
CA SER A 236 -1.16 6.40 17.20
C SER A 236 -0.01 5.71 16.47
N LEU A 237 0.14 5.95 15.15
CA LEU A 237 1.21 5.39 14.31
C LEU A 237 2.15 6.46 13.73
N SER A 238 2.12 7.67 14.28
CA SER A 238 2.96 8.76 13.78
C SER A 238 3.38 9.75 14.86
N ASN A 239 2.42 10.38 15.55
CA ASN A 239 2.73 11.56 16.35
C ASN A 239 2.03 11.63 17.73
N GLN A 240 1.34 10.60 18.17
CA GLN A 240 0.72 10.56 19.49
C GLN A 240 1.77 10.43 20.59
N THR A 241 1.62 11.21 21.68
CA THR A 241 2.41 11.08 22.92
C THR A 241 1.73 10.13 23.92
N GLY A 242 2.51 9.56 24.85
CA GLY A 242 1.96 8.71 25.92
C GLY A 242 1.50 7.32 25.47
N VAL A 243 1.87 6.88 24.29
CA VAL A 243 1.55 5.54 23.75
C VAL A 243 2.60 4.50 24.14
N ASN A 244 2.18 3.23 24.25
CA ASN A 244 3.08 2.12 24.53
C ASN A 244 3.96 1.69 23.36
N ASN A 245 3.82 2.34 22.20
CA ASN A 245 4.56 2.01 20.98
C ASN A 245 5.35 3.22 20.45
N ILE A 246 6.41 3.57 21.17
CA ILE A 246 7.25 4.74 20.88
C ILE A 246 7.90 4.63 19.48
N LEU A 247 8.25 3.41 19.04
CA LEU A 247 8.89 3.20 17.74
C LEU A 247 8.03 3.57 16.56
N LEU A 248 6.71 3.49 16.68
CA LEU A 248 5.75 3.87 15.63
C LEU A 248 5.35 5.35 15.69
N ASN A 249 5.85 6.10 16.69
CA ASN A 249 5.54 7.52 16.86
C ASN A 249 6.80 8.41 16.78
N PRO A 250 7.52 8.39 15.64
CA PRO A 250 8.78 9.15 15.51
C PRO A 250 8.58 10.67 15.53
N TYR A 251 7.35 11.15 15.35
CA TYR A 251 6.98 12.56 15.33
C TYR A 251 6.12 12.97 16.54
N ALA A 252 6.25 12.24 17.66
CA ALA A 252 5.44 12.47 18.87
C ALA A 252 5.33 13.96 19.24
N GLY A 253 4.11 14.46 19.39
CA GLY A 253 3.82 15.84 19.73
C GLY A 253 3.95 16.87 18.59
N LEU A 254 4.32 16.44 17.37
CA LEU A 254 4.51 17.33 16.21
C LEU A 254 3.33 17.27 15.24
N ASN A 255 3.09 18.38 14.55
CA ASN A 255 2.24 18.39 13.36
C ASN A 255 3.02 17.78 12.17
N VAL A 256 2.42 16.86 11.45
CA VAL A 256 3.03 16.23 10.28
C VAL A 256 2.21 16.58 9.04
N LYS A 257 2.88 16.97 7.96
CA LYS A 257 2.25 17.18 6.65
C LYS A 257 2.86 16.23 5.65
N THR A 258 2.00 15.60 4.85
CA THR A 258 2.42 14.72 3.75
C THR A 258 1.83 15.21 2.44
N GLU A 259 2.62 15.17 1.39
CA GLU A 259 2.18 15.43 0.02
C GLU A 259 2.74 14.33 -0.88
N THR A 260 1.85 13.70 -1.65
CA THR A 260 2.21 12.65 -2.62
C THR A 260 1.65 13.05 -3.97
N SER A 261 2.49 12.98 -5.00
CA SER A 261 2.06 13.14 -6.39
C SER A 261 2.66 12.03 -7.24
N ILE A 262 1.84 11.46 -8.13
CA ILE A 262 2.25 10.39 -9.04
C ILE A 262 1.77 10.76 -10.44
N THR A 263 2.69 10.77 -11.40
CA THR A 263 2.35 10.90 -12.83
C THR A 263 2.48 9.53 -13.48
N ILE A 264 1.45 9.12 -14.20
CA ILE A 264 1.37 7.83 -14.89
C ILE A 264 1.26 8.13 -16.39
N LEU A 265 2.11 7.50 -17.18
CA LEU A 265 2.04 7.58 -18.64
C LEU A 265 1.66 6.22 -19.19
N GLY A 266 0.73 6.18 -20.11
CA GLY A 266 0.28 4.97 -20.78
C GLY A 266 0.40 5.09 -22.29
N LEU A 267 0.88 4.01 -22.92
CA LEU A 267 0.92 3.83 -24.37
C LEU A 267 0.35 2.46 -24.68
N SER A 268 -0.64 2.40 -25.57
CA SER A 268 -1.18 1.14 -26.09
C SER A 268 -1.22 1.19 -27.62
N TYR A 269 -0.64 0.19 -28.25
CA TYR A 269 -0.73 -0.03 -29.67
C TYR A 269 -1.43 -1.36 -29.92
N ARG A 270 -2.47 -1.34 -30.74
CA ARG A 270 -3.25 -2.53 -31.10
C ARG A 270 -3.28 -2.67 -32.60
N THR A 271 -3.04 -3.89 -33.09
CA THR A 271 -3.24 -4.26 -34.49
C THR A 271 -3.91 -5.63 -34.55
N LYS A 272 -4.83 -5.83 -35.51
CA LYS A 272 -5.41 -7.14 -35.81
C LYS A 272 -4.65 -7.74 -36.98
N TRP A 273 -4.42 -9.04 -36.91
CA TRP A 273 -3.75 -9.85 -37.93
C TRP A 273 -4.79 -10.61 -38.75
#